data_2859b083f00d262a033bb9fd7a3f69d3
#
_entry.id   2859b083f00d262a033bb9fd7a3f69d3
#
_cell.length_a   1.000
_cell.length_b   1.000
_cell.length_c   1.000
_cell.angle_alpha   90.00
_cell.angle_beta   90.00
_cell.angle_gamma   90.00
#
_symmetry.space_group_name_H-M   'P 1'
#
loop_
_entity.id
_entity.type
_entity.pdbx_description
1 polymer ?
#
loop_
_entity_poly.entity_id
_entity_poly.type
_entity_poly.pdbx_seq_one_letter_code
_entity_poly.pdbx_strand_id
1 'polypeptide(L)'
;TPPSVSFLENSTLFRVDETIQFMDALRGGPASVLSNGQPGLTTNFLLKEGSEITEGTFKYTTSDYGLQRIDAVLSGALDEDFYYMIGGYVQQSSGVRDAGFTSEKGNQFTINLTKELDNGKINLYTRITDDHGTWYTPSPLIDGVDNSFVHLGTLNRQATINYGPE
;
A
#
# COMPACT_ATOMS: atom_id res chain seq x y z
N THR A 1 -3.83 22.67 8.09
CA THR A 1 -3.13 21.69 7.20
C THR A 1 -3.75 21.80 5.82
N PRO A 2 -2.96 21.97 4.75
CA PRO A 2 -3.52 22.02 3.40
C PRO A 2 -4.27 20.71 3.11
N PRO A 3 -5.45 20.76 2.49
CA PRO A 3 -6.27 19.57 2.22
C PRO A 3 -5.59 18.52 1.32
N SER A 4 -4.51 18.88 0.65
CA SER A 4 -3.72 17.99 -0.18
C SER A 4 -2.87 16.96 0.61
N VAL A 5 -2.54 17.24 1.87
CA VAL A 5 -1.71 16.33 2.69
C VAL A 5 -2.54 15.16 3.22
N SER A 6 -3.78 15.40 3.63
CA SER A 6 -4.64 14.31 4.10
C SER A 6 -5.08 13.35 2.98
N PHE A 7 -5.08 13.80 1.73
CA PHE A 7 -5.42 12.95 0.59
C PHE A 7 -4.29 11.95 0.24
N LEU A 8 -3.05 12.33 0.45
CA LEU A 8 -1.88 11.49 0.22
C LEU A 8 -1.71 10.43 1.33
N GLU A 9 -2.07 10.74 2.56
CA GLU A 9 -1.94 9.80 3.68
C GLU A 9 -2.83 8.57 3.52
N ASN A 10 -4.05 8.70 3.02
CA ASN A 10 -4.97 7.58 2.86
C ASN A 10 -4.51 6.56 1.82
N SER A 11 -3.83 7.00 0.75
CA SER A 11 -3.32 6.10 -0.29
C SER A 11 -2.07 5.33 0.12
N THR A 12 -1.34 5.79 1.14
CA THR A 12 -0.13 5.14 1.65
C THR A 12 -0.41 4.07 2.69
N LEU A 13 -1.59 4.08 3.31
CA LEU A 13 -1.96 3.13 4.35
C LEU A 13 -2.33 1.75 3.81
N PHE A 14 -2.64 1.64 2.53
CA PHE A 14 -3.04 0.38 1.91
C PHE A 14 -2.01 -0.04 0.86
N ARG A 15 -1.29 -1.10 1.16
CA ARG A 15 -0.34 -1.73 0.23
C ARG A 15 -0.94 -3.01 -0.35
N VAL A 16 -0.99 -3.06 -1.66
CA VAL A 16 -1.43 -4.24 -2.41
C VAL A 16 -0.34 -5.30 -2.38
N ASP A 17 -0.72 -6.52 -2.04
CA ASP A 17 0.14 -7.70 -2.02
C ASP A 17 -0.60 -8.94 -2.52
N GLU A 18 0.05 -10.08 -2.51
CA GLU A 18 -0.52 -11.35 -2.98
C GLU A 18 -1.62 -11.93 -2.07
N THR A 19 -1.93 -11.28 -0.93
CA THR A 19 -3.08 -11.66 -0.08
C THR A 19 -4.42 -11.16 -0.62
N ILE A 20 -4.39 -10.36 -1.69
CA ILE A 20 -5.58 -9.86 -2.37
C ILE A 20 -5.98 -10.86 -3.46
N GLN A 21 -7.25 -11.27 -3.42
CA GLN A 21 -7.80 -12.18 -4.41
C GLN A 21 -8.10 -11.46 -5.73
N PHE A 22 -8.82 -10.35 -5.64
CA PHE A 22 -9.06 -9.50 -6.80
C PHE A 22 -9.45 -8.07 -6.36
N MET A 23 -9.35 -7.17 -7.31
CA MET A 23 -9.73 -5.77 -7.16
C MET A 23 -10.93 -5.48 -8.07
N ASP A 24 -11.99 -4.95 -7.48
CA ASP A 24 -13.14 -4.42 -8.21
C ASP A 24 -13.11 -2.90 -8.19
N ALA A 25 -13.42 -2.28 -9.33
CA ALA A 25 -13.37 -0.84 -9.49
C ALA A 25 -14.65 -0.30 -10.15
N LEU A 26 -15.39 0.51 -9.41
CA LEU A 26 -16.58 1.19 -9.90
C LEU A 26 -16.21 2.62 -10.35
N ARG A 27 -16.35 2.88 -11.65
CA ARG A 27 -16.26 4.23 -12.20
C ARG A 27 -17.64 4.85 -12.14
N GLY A 28 -17.79 6.03 -11.58
CA GLY A 28 -18.95 6.92 -11.59
C GLY A 28 -20.28 6.39 -12.19
N GLY A 29 -21.32 7.18 -12.24
CA GLY A 29 -22.62 6.78 -12.77
C GLY A 29 -23.56 6.20 -11.72
N PRO A 30 -24.67 5.52 -12.08
CA PRO A 30 -25.69 5.06 -11.15
C PRO A 30 -25.17 4.09 -10.08
N ALA A 31 -24.13 3.31 -10.40
CA ALA A 31 -23.51 2.38 -9.47
C ALA A 31 -22.77 3.07 -8.31
N SER A 32 -22.42 4.35 -8.45
CA SER A 32 -21.79 5.13 -7.37
C SER A 32 -22.72 5.36 -6.16
N VAL A 33 -24.03 5.21 -6.36
CA VAL A 33 -25.03 5.27 -5.26
C VAL A 33 -24.88 4.11 -4.29
N LEU A 34 -24.31 2.99 -4.74
CA LEU A 34 -24.07 1.80 -3.94
C LEU A 34 -22.73 1.84 -3.18
N SER A 35 -21.91 2.84 -3.43
CA SER A 35 -20.63 3.02 -2.75
C SER A 35 -20.67 4.23 -1.82
N ASN A 36 -20.18 4.08 -0.60
CA ASN A 36 -19.96 5.20 0.33
C ASN A 36 -18.72 6.04 -0.03
N GLY A 37 -18.19 5.86 -1.24
CA GLY A 37 -17.00 6.53 -1.73
C GLY A 37 -17.27 7.92 -2.31
N GLN A 38 -16.17 8.63 -2.59
CA GLN A 38 -16.24 9.93 -3.25
C GLN A 38 -16.60 9.76 -4.74
N PRO A 39 -17.19 10.78 -5.38
CA PRO A 39 -17.46 10.75 -6.82
C PRO A 39 -16.17 10.59 -7.62
N GLY A 40 -16.17 9.63 -8.53
CA GLY A 40 -15.05 9.34 -9.41
C GLY A 40 -14.76 7.85 -9.54
N LEU A 41 -13.90 7.32 -8.71
CA LEU A 41 -13.51 5.91 -8.71
C LEU A 41 -13.58 5.36 -7.28
N THR A 42 -14.35 4.29 -7.11
CA THR A 42 -14.34 3.49 -5.88
C THR A 42 -13.66 2.16 -6.17
N THR A 43 -12.65 1.83 -5.38
CA THR A 43 -11.93 0.57 -5.49
C THR A 43 -12.24 -0.31 -4.28
N ASN A 44 -12.67 -1.54 -4.53
CA ASN A 44 -12.89 -2.55 -3.51
C ASN A 44 -11.86 -3.67 -3.68
N PHE A 45 -11.20 -4.05 -2.60
CA PHE A 45 -10.23 -5.15 -2.57
C PHE A 45 -10.83 -6.32 -1.82
N LEU A 46 -10.94 -7.45 -2.51
CA LEU A 46 -11.33 -8.70 -1.90
C LEU A 46 -10.09 -9.48 -1.49
N LEU A 47 -10.11 -9.93 -0.25
CA LEU A 47 -9.00 -10.66 0.35
C LEU A 47 -9.14 -12.15 0.05
N LYS A 48 -8.00 -12.84 -0.06
CA LYS A 48 -7.99 -14.30 -0.14
C LYS A 48 -8.52 -14.89 1.17
N GLU A 49 -9.32 -15.89 1.04
CA GLU A 49 -9.71 -16.80 2.10
C GLU A 49 -9.00 -18.14 1.88
N GLY A 50 -8.93 -18.99 2.89
CA GLY A 50 -8.47 -20.36 2.73
C GLY A 50 -9.54 -21.20 2.02
N SER A 51 -9.14 -22.32 1.49
CA SER A 51 -10.01 -23.32 0.84
C SER A 51 -9.59 -24.73 1.26
N GLU A 52 -10.33 -25.73 0.85
CA GLU A 52 -10.00 -27.14 1.10
C GLU A 52 -8.62 -27.53 0.55
N ILE A 53 -8.22 -26.90 -0.56
CA ILE A 53 -6.96 -27.17 -1.23
C ILE A 53 -5.89 -26.24 -0.66
N THR A 54 -4.77 -26.81 -0.20
CA THR A 54 -3.61 -26.02 0.19
C THR A 54 -2.91 -25.44 -1.01
N GLU A 55 -2.82 -24.12 -1.07
CA GLU A 55 -2.17 -23.38 -2.13
C GLU A 55 -1.11 -22.44 -1.57
N GLY A 56 -0.02 -22.29 -2.31
CA GLY A 56 1.06 -21.37 -1.97
C GLY A 56 1.46 -20.51 -3.15
N THR A 57 1.72 -19.24 -2.90
CA THR A 57 2.28 -18.29 -3.87
C THR A 57 3.57 -17.72 -3.31
N PHE A 58 4.61 -17.71 -4.13
CA PHE A 58 5.86 -17.02 -3.86
C PHE A 58 6.21 -16.16 -5.07
N LYS A 59 6.49 -14.87 -4.85
CA LYS A 59 6.82 -13.93 -5.88
C LYS A 59 8.00 -13.06 -5.47
N TYR A 60 9.00 -12.97 -6.33
CA TYR A 60 10.10 -12.03 -6.18
C TYR A 60 9.99 -10.95 -7.24
N THR A 61 10.06 -9.69 -6.81
CA THR A 61 10.02 -8.53 -7.68
C THR A 61 11.29 -7.71 -7.50
N THR A 62 11.93 -7.34 -8.61
CA THR A 62 13.10 -6.47 -8.63
C THR A 62 12.95 -5.41 -9.71
N SER A 63 13.68 -4.30 -9.59
CA SER A 63 13.74 -3.24 -10.58
C SER A 63 15.13 -2.63 -10.67
N ASP A 64 15.36 -1.85 -11.71
CA ASP A 64 16.60 -1.11 -11.98
C ASP A 64 16.88 0.01 -10.97
N TYR A 65 15.88 0.49 -10.24
CA TYR A 65 16.03 1.44 -9.12
C TYR A 65 16.21 0.76 -7.74
N GLY A 66 16.67 -0.49 -7.74
CA GLY A 66 17.05 -1.20 -6.52
C GLY A 66 15.88 -1.72 -5.70
N LEU A 67 14.67 -1.82 -6.26
CA LEU A 67 13.58 -2.50 -5.58
C LEU A 67 13.91 -3.99 -5.45
N GLN A 68 13.76 -4.50 -4.25
CA GLN A 68 13.76 -5.91 -3.92
C GLN A 68 12.53 -6.18 -3.06
N ARG A 69 11.63 -7.01 -3.55
CA ARG A 69 10.40 -7.35 -2.85
C ARG A 69 10.14 -8.85 -2.96
N ILE A 70 9.77 -9.44 -1.84
CA ILE A 70 9.29 -10.81 -1.73
C ILE A 70 7.87 -10.76 -1.22
N ASP A 71 6.96 -11.36 -1.96
CA ASP A 71 5.59 -11.65 -1.53
C ASP A 71 5.45 -13.16 -1.35
N ALA A 72 4.80 -13.58 -0.29
CA ALA A 72 4.49 -14.98 -0.04
C ALA A 72 3.10 -15.10 0.59
N VAL A 73 2.36 -16.11 0.14
CA VAL A 73 1.03 -16.44 0.66
C VAL A 73 0.90 -17.95 0.73
N LEU A 74 0.32 -18.43 1.81
CA LEU A 74 -0.09 -19.81 2.00
C LEU A 74 -1.53 -19.84 2.48
N SER A 75 -2.36 -20.68 1.89
CA SER A 75 -3.75 -20.86 2.29
C SER A 75 -4.14 -22.33 2.23
N GLY A 76 -5.15 -22.73 3.01
CA GLY A 76 -5.60 -24.11 3.07
C GLY A 76 -6.63 -24.36 4.15
N ALA A 77 -6.94 -25.63 4.39
CA ALA A 77 -7.80 -26.08 5.47
C ALA A 77 -6.98 -26.47 6.70
N LEU A 78 -7.48 -26.10 7.87
CA LEU A 78 -7.02 -26.63 9.17
C LEU A 78 -7.89 -27.79 9.64
N ASP A 79 -9.18 -27.77 9.25
CA ASP A 79 -10.17 -28.80 9.55
C ASP A 79 -11.28 -28.73 8.47
N GLU A 80 -12.28 -29.62 8.50
CA GLU A 80 -13.36 -29.71 7.51
C GLU A 80 -14.08 -28.39 7.22
N ASP A 81 -14.27 -27.54 8.24
CA ASP A 81 -14.94 -26.22 8.12
C ASP A 81 -14.08 -25.06 8.55
N PHE A 82 -12.77 -25.28 8.73
CA PHE A 82 -11.87 -24.24 9.25
C PHE A 82 -10.70 -24.03 8.32
N TYR A 83 -10.65 -22.84 7.74
CA TYR A 83 -9.69 -22.47 6.72
C TYR A 83 -8.79 -21.33 7.17
N TYR A 84 -7.60 -21.27 6.59
CA TYR A 84 -6.62 -20.23 6.87
C TYR A 84 -6.03 -19.64 5.59
N MET A 85 -5.69 -18.39 5.66
CA MET A 85 -4.75 -17.73 4.75
C MET A 85 -3.79 -16.91 5.57
N ILE A 86 -2.51 -17.04 5.28
CA ILE A 86 -1.41 -16.32 5.90
C ILE A 86 -0.49 -15.84 4.79
N GLY A 87 -0.05 -14.59 4.85
CA GLY A 87 0.84 -14.06 3.84
C GLY A 87 1.23 -12.62 4.07
N GLY A 88 1.92 -12.05 3.09
CA GLY A 88 2.37 -10.68 3.14
C GLY A 88 3.58 -10.45 2.26
N TYR A 89 4.29 -9.35 2.52
CA TYR A 89 5.51 -9.01 1.81
C TYR A 89 6.58 -8.43 2.73
N VAL A 90 7.80 -8.47 2.23
CA VAL A 90 8.92 -7.65 2.69
C VAL A 90 9.52 -6.93 1.49
N GLN A 91 9.90 -5.67 1.66
CA GLN A 91 10.48 -4.87 0.58
C GLN A 91 11.54 -3.90 1.05
N GLN A 92 12.45 -3.58 0.13
CA GLN A 92 13.38 -2.45 0.25
C GLN A 92 13.67 -1.87 -1.13
N SER A 93 13.97 -0.56 -1.18
CA SER A 93 14.31 0.14 -2.41
C SER A 93 15.13 1.39 -2.11
N SER A 94 16.03 1.75 -3.02
CA SER A 94 16.68 3.07 -3.01
C SER A 94 15.77 4.18 -3.54
N GLY A 95 14.63 3.79 -4.15
CA GLY A 95 13.68 4.71 -4.77
C GLY A 95 14.05 5.07 -6.21
N VAL A 96 13.08 5.54 -6.97
CA VAL A 96 13.26 6.01 -8.36
C VAL A 96 14.27 7.18 -8.43
N ARG A 97 14.33 8.00 -7.39
CA ARG A 97 15.37 8.98 -7.17
C ARG A 97 16.33 8.44 -6.12
N ASP A 98 17.60 8.31 -6.48
CA ASP A 98 18.62 7.90 -5.52
C ASP A 98 18.75 8.95 -4.42
N ALA A 99 18.31 8.58 -3.24
CA ALA A 99 18.41 9.41 -2.04
C ALA A 99 19.77 9.25 -1.32
N GLY A 100 20.63 8.36 -1.81
CA GLY A 100 21.88 7.97 -1.16
C GLY A 100 21.70 7.11 0.10
N PHE A 101 20.48 6.59 0.30
CA PHE A 101 20.14 5.68 1.38
C PHE A 101 18.91 4.84 0.97
N THR A 102 18.56 3.79 1.74
CA THR A 102 17.34 3.03 1.53
C THR A 102 16.13 3.93 1.77
N SER A 103 15.51 4.41 0.68
CA SER A 103 14.43 5.40 0.74
C SER A 103 13.08 4.78 1.05
N GLU A 104 12.91 3.51 0.73
CA GLU A 104 11.69 2.74 0.99
C GLU A 104 12.07 1.40 1.59
N LYS A 105 11.42 1.02 2.67
CA LYS A 105 11.51 -0.31 3.27
C LYS A 105 10.22 -0.60 4.01
N GLY A 106 9.82 -1.84 4.02
CA GLY A 106 8.62 -2.19 4.77
C GLY A 106 8.31 -3.67 4.72
N ASN A 107 7.35 -4.02 5.52
CA ASN A 107 6.77 -5.34 5.56
C ASN A 107 5.28 -5.28 5.89
N GLN A 108 4.56 -6.29 5.47
CA GLN A 108 3.16 -6.47 5.79
C GLN A 108 2.92 -7.94 6.06
N PHE A 109 2.17 -8.22 7.10
CA PHE A 109 1.75 -9.55 7.47
C PHE A 109 0.24 -9.59 7.62
N THR A 110 -0.39 -10.57 7.01
CA THR A 110 -1.85 -10.72 6.98
C THR A 110 -2.23 -12.14 7.35
N ILE A 111 -3.22 -12.28 8.22
CA ILE A 111 -3.88 -13.55 8.54
C ILE A 111 -5.37 -13.39 8.29
N ASN A 112 -5.97 -14.39 7.67
CA ASN A 112 -7.41 -14.53 7.53
C ASN A 112 -7.78 -15.96 7.97
N LEU A 113 -8.59 -16.08 9.01
CA LEU A 113 -9.13 -17.34 9.50
C LEU A 113 -10.63 -17.34 9.25
N THR A 114 -11.11 -18.39 8.59
CA THR A 114 -12.52 -18.55 8.23
C THR A 114 -13.05 -19.83 8.85
N LYS A 115 -14.11 -19.71 9.66
CA LYS A 115 -14.89 -20.86 10.15
C LYS A 115 -16.25 -20.84 9.46
N GLU A 116 -16.56 -21.92 8.76
CA GLU A 116 -17.91 -22.14 8.20
C GLU A 116 -18.84 -22.72 9.28
N LEU A 117 -20.08 -22.29 9.22
CA LEU A 117 -21.15 -22.70 10.11
C LEU A 117 -22.36 -23.09 9.23
N ASP A 118 -23.30 -23.88 9.75
CA ASP A 118 -24.50 -24.32 9.01
C ASP A 118 -25.30 -23.17 8.35
N ASN A 119 -25.31 -22.00 8.99
CA ASN A 119 -26.07 -20.84 8.54
C ASN A 119 -25.24 -19.58 8.25
N GLY A 120 -23.93 -19.71 8.07
CA GLY A 120 -23.07 -18.56 7.80
C GLY A 120 -21.61 -18.84 8.00
N LYS A 121 -20.78 -17.80 8.02
CA LYS A 121 -19.35 -17.91 8.29
C LYS A 121 -18.86 -16.82 9.24
N ILE A 122 -17.80 -17.12 9.96
CA ILE A 122 -17.08 -16.18 10.81
C ILE A 122 -15.68 -16.01 10.21
N ASN A 123 -15.30 -14.75 9.89
CA ASN A 123 -13.96 -14.40 9.46
C ASN A 123 -13.26 -13.58 10.53
N LEU A 124 -12.04 -14.00 10.90
CA LEU A 124 -11.12 -13.22 11.70
C LEU A 124 -9.97 -12.76 10.81
N TYR A 125 -9.91 -11.46 10.58
CA TYR A 125 -8.91 -10.84 9.74
C TYR A 125 -7.99 -9.94 10.56
N THR A 126 -6.69 -10.10 10.37
CA THR A 126 -5.67 -9.25 10.98
C THR A 126 -4.60 -8.89 9.95
N ARG A 127 -4.26 -7.61 9.88
CA ARG A 127 -3.16 -7.10 9.08
C ARG A 127 -2.27 -6.20 9.93
N ILE A 128 -0.98 -6.43 9.86
CA ILE A 128 0.04 -5.61 10.50
C ILE A 128 0.96 -5.11 9.39
N THR A 129 1.13 -3.80 9.32
CA THR A 129 1.98 -3.15 8.31
C THR A 129 2.97 -2.23 9.02
N ASP A 130 4.23 -2.36 8.68
CA ASP A 130 5.31 -1.44 9.06
C ASP A 130 6.04 -1.03 7.79
N ASP A 131 5.74 0.17 7.30
CA ASP A 131 6.19 0.65 6.01
C ASP A 131 6.77 2.06 6.13
N HIS A 132 7.95 2.25 5.59
CA HIS A 132 8.67 3.52 5.60
C HIS A 132 8.95 3.95 4.18
N GLY A 133 8.58 5.17 3.85
CA GLY A 133 8.81 5.77 2.54
C GLY A 133 9.40 7.16 2.65
N THR A 134 10.10 7.56 1.61
CA THR A 134 10.67 8.92 1.48
C THR A 134 9.75 9.76 0.60
N TRP A 135 9.35 10.89 1.11
CA TRP A 135 8.56 11.88 0.38
C TRP A 135 9.47 12.98 -0.14
N TYR A 136 9.37 13.24 -1.43
CA TYR A 136 10.04 14.37 -2.07
C TYR A 136 9.06 15.54 -2.12
N THR A 137 9.29 16.56 -1.32
CA THR A 137 8.51 17.78 -1.40
C THR A 137 8.82 18.56 -2.67
N PRO A 138 7.85 19.26 -3.27
CA PRO A 138 8.11 20.17 -4.36
C PRO A 138 9.17 21.20 -3.96
N SER A 139 10.17 21.43 -4.82
CA SER A 139 11.13 22.49 -4.60
C SER A 139 10.52 23.82 -5.04
N PRO A 140 10.59 24.87 -4.21
CA PRO A 140 10.13 26.20 -4.63
C PRO A 140 11.00 26.74 -5.76
N LEU A 141 10.40 27.45 -6.69
CA LEU A 141 11.11 28.20 -7.73
C LEU A 141 11.62 29.52 -7.14
N ILE A 142 12.81 29.96 -7.53
CA ILE A 142 13.38 31.25 -7.11
C ILE A 142 12.57 32.39 -7.75
N ASP A 143 12.28 32.25 -9.05
CA ASP A 143 11.41 33.15 -9.81
C ASP A 143 10.56 32.30 -10.75
N GLY A 144 9.28 32.56 -10.79
CA GLY A 144 8.36 31.80 -11.65
C GLY A 144 8.62 31.91 -13.16
N VAL A 145 9.67 32.63 -13.56
CA VAL A 145 9.98 32.96 -14.95
C VAL A 145 11.12 32.14 -15.54
N ASP A 146 12.11 31.73 -14.76
CA ASP A 146 13.33 31.11 -15.29
C ASP A 146 13.52 29.62 -14.94
N ASN A 147 12.53 29.01 -14.27
CA ASN A 147 12.59 27.63 -13.80
C ASN A 147 13.80 27.30 -12.89
N SER A 148 14.41 28.27 -12.25
CA SER A 148 15.46 28.07 -11.28
C SER A 148 14.89 27.54 -9.97
N PHE A 149 15.56 26.56 -9.36
CA PHE A 149 15.16 25.96 -8.10
C PHE A 149 16.00 26.47 -6.94
N VAL A 150 15.38 26.66 -5.79
CA VAL A 150 16.12 26.88 -4.54
C VAL A 150 16.82 25.59 -4.14
N HIS A 151 18.14 25.61 -4.11
CA HIS A 151 18.93 24.50 -3.58
C HIS A 151 18.94 24.54 -2.07
N LEU A 152 18.17 23.64 -1.44
CA LEU A 152 18.16 23.45 0.01
C LEU A 152 19.33 22.59 0.51
N GLY A 153 20.31 22.29 -0.37
CA GLY A 153 21.48 21.45 -0.12
C GLY A 153 21.29 20.03 -0.64
N THR A 154 22.27 19.55 -1.37
CA THR A 154 22.26 18.23 -2.04
C THR A 154 22.34 17.06 -1.07
N LEU A 155 22.76 17.27 0.16
CA LEU A 155 22.93 16.23 1.19
C LEU A 155 21.98 16.41 2.38
N ASN A 156 21.12 17.39 2.34
CA ASN A 156 20.22 17.66 3.46
C ASN A 156 19.02 16.72 3.37
N ARG A 157 19.05 15.63 4.13
CA ARG A 157 17.96 14.65 4.24
C ARG A 157 16.76 15.19 5.00
N GLN A 158 16.92 16.32 5.69
CA GLN A 158 15.88 17.01 6.41
C GLN A 158 15.93 18.48 6.03
N ALA A 159 14.99 18.90 5.20
CA ALA A 159 14.78 20.30 4.87
C ALA A 159 13.40 20.73 5.44
N THR A 160 13.40 21.79 6.20
CA THR A 160 12.16 22.44 6.62
C THR A 160 11.88 23.59 5.68
N ILE A 161 10.74 23.54 5.00
CA ILE A 161 10.25 24.65 4.18
C ILE A 161 9.24 25.41 5.02
N ASN A 162 9.51 26.67 5.27
CA ASN A 162 8.61 27.54 5.99
C ASN A 162 7.65 28.21 4.98
N TYR A 163 6.37 27.90 5.06
CA TYR A 163 5.32 28.47 4.20
C TYR A 163 4.53 29.52 5.00
N GLY A 164 5.14 30.58 5.39
CA GLY A 164 4.42 31.65 6.07
C GLY A 164 5.17 32.97 6.04
N PRO A 165 4.46 34.08 6.18
CA PRO A 165 5.13 35.34 6.43
C PRO A 165 5.88 35.25 7.75
N GLU A 166 7.11 35.68 7.75
CA GLU A 166 7.88 35.89 8.97
C GLU A 166 7.20 36.97 9.84
#